data_cc2651d64c2f47c9ee2d0125fb90273a
#
_entry.id   cc2651d64c2f47c9ee2d0125fb90273a
#
_cell.length_a   1.000
_cell.length_b   1.000
_cell.length_c   1.000
_cell.angle_alpha   90.00
_cell.angle_beta   90.00
_cell.angle_gamma   90.00
#
_symmetry.space_group_name_H-M   'P 1'
#
loop_
_entity.id
_entity.type
_entity.pdbx_description
1 polymer ?
#
loop_
_entity_poly.entity_id
_entity_poly.type
_entity_poly.pdbx_seq_one_letter_code
_entity_poly.pdbx_strand_id
1 'polypeptide(L)'
;MSDAALYDLREPISVLALKHRFPTIAYVPEFTDAGALMSYGPPRLAMYHRTAEYVKKILTGAKPADLPVQQPTQAELSTNLRTARALGITIPDAVLARAERVIE
;
A
#
# COMPACT_ATOMS: atom_id res chain seq x y z
N MET A 1 -5.87 1.73 8.17
CA MET A 1 -5.76 0.74 9.26
C MET A 1 -4.85 -0.39 8.82
N SER A 2 -3.79 -0.67 9.57
CA SER A 2 -2.79 -1.68 9.22
C SER A 2 -2.85 -2.82 10.22
N ASP A 3 -3.68 -3.78 9.96
CA ASP A 3 -3.90 -4.96 10.79
C ASP A 3 -3.69 -6.21 9.94
N ALA A 4 -2.99 -7.20 10.48
CA ALA A 4 -2.73 -8.46 9.77
C ALA A 4 -4.02 -9.19 9.41
N ALA A 5 -5.02 -9.18 10.30
CA ALA A 5 -6.32 -9.80 10.02
C ALA A 5 -7.03 -9.14 8.84
N LEU A 6 -6.98 -7.81 8.73
CA LEU A 6 -7.53 -7.09 7.59
C LEU A 6 -6.78 -7.39 6.31
N TYR A 7 -5.46 -7.54 6.39
CA TYR A 7 -4.64 -7.92 5.25
C TYR A 7 -5.03 -9.31 4.71
N ASP A 8 -5.23 -10.29 5.59
CA ASP A 8 -5.65 -11.64 5.22
C ASP A 8 -7.04 -11.66 4.61
N LEU A 9 -7.91 -10.75 5.01
CA LEU A 9 -9.27 -10.60 4.51
C LEU A 9 -9.39 -9.61 3.32
N ARG A 10 -8.28 -9.20 2.72
CA ARG A 10 -8.28 -8.18 1.66
C ARG A 10 -9.19 -8.52 0.46
N GLU A 11 -9.22 -9.78 0.05
CA GLU A 11 -10.07 -10.21 -1.06
C GLU A 11 -11.56 -10.14 -0.72
N PRO A 12 -12.05 -10.77 0.38
CA PRO A 12 -13.44 -10.65 0.76
C PRO A 12 -13.86 -9.19 1.01
N ILE A 13 -13.02 -8.39 1.64
CA ILE A 13 -13.31 -6.97 1.90
C ILE A 13 -13.47 -6.21 0.59
N SER A 14 -12.55 -6.40 -0.36
CA SER A 14 -12.58 -5.71 -1.64
C SER A 14 -13.80 -6.14 -2.48
N VAL A 15 -14.13 -7.42 -2.47
CA VAL A 15 -15.32 -7.94 -3.17
C VAL A 15 -16.60 -7.37 -2.58
N LEU A 16 -16.74 -7.36 -1.26
CA LEU A 16 -17.92 -6.78 -0.59
C LEU A 16 -18.03 -5.28 -0.82
N ALA A 17 -16.93 -4.56 -0.75
CA ALA A 17 -16.92 -3.12 -1.02
C ALA A 17 -17.37 -2.81 -2.44
N LEU A 18 -16.88 -3.56 -3.43
CA LEU A 18 -17.30 -3.41 -4.81
C LEU A 18 -18.77 -3.77 -5.01
N LYS A 19 -19.24 -4.85 -4.39
CA LYS A 19 -20.65 -5.27 -4.44
C LYS A 19 -21.58 -4.19 -3.93
N HIS A 20 -21.20 -3.48 -2.88
CA HIS A 20 -21.95 -2.39 -2.28
C HIS A 20 -21.58 -1.01 -2.85
N ARG A 21 -20.76 -0.96 -3.90
CA ARG A 21 -20.33 0.24 -4.57
C ARG A 21 -19.62 1.25 -3.66
N PHE A 22 -18.82 0.75 -2.72
CA PHE A 22 -17.99 1.59 -1.89
C PHE A 22 -16.59 1.75 -2.50
N PRO A 23 -16.17 2.97 -2.84
CA PRO A 23 -14.78 3.21 -3.20
C PRO A 23 -13.90 3.03 -1.96
N THR A 24 -12.81 2.29 -2.10
CA THR A 24 -11.92 1.97 -0.98
C THR A 24 -10.50 2.44 -1.26
N ILE A 25 -9.86 2.95 -0.21
CA ILE A 25 -8.44 3.27 -0.21
C ILE A 25 -7.77 2.45 0.88
N ALA A 26 -6.72 1.76 0.53
CA ALA A 26 -5.96 0.92 1.44
C ALA A 26 -4.51 1.43 1.60
N TYR A 27 -3.80 0.83 2.53
CA TYR A 27 -2.43 1.22 2.87
C TYR A 27 -1.36 0.40 2.12
N VAL A 28 -1.73 -0.67 1.45
CA VAL A 28 -0.81 -1.53 0.69
C VAL A 28 -1.38 -1.89 -0.68
N PRO A 29 -0.52 -2.05 -1.70
CA PRO A 29 -0.97 -2.29 -3.07
C PRO A 29 -1.69 -3.63 -3.27
N GLU A 30 -1.48 -4.61 -2.42
CA GLU A 30 -2.16 -5.90 -2.49
C GLU A 30 -3.68 -5.78 -2.36
N PHE A 31 -4.19 -4.76 -1.65
CA PHE A 31 -5.63 -4.46 -1.65
C PHE A 31 -6.11 -3.98 -3.02
N THR A 32 -5.32 -3.19 -3.71
CA THR A 32 -5.63 -2.73 -5.06
C THR A 32 -5.68 -3.90 -6.04
N ASP A 33 -4.75 -4.86 -5.90
CA ASP A 33 -4.76 -6.11 -6.67
C ASP A 33 -6.02 -6.94 -6.38
N ALA A 34 -6.50 -6.92 -5.15
CA ALA A 34 -7.71 -7.63 -4.73
C ALA A 34 -9.01 -6.94 -5.14
N GLY A 35 -8.96 -5.71 -5.66
CA GLY A 35 -10.12 -4.98 -6.14
C GLY A 35 -10.44 -3.67 -5.43
N ALA A 36 -9.62 -3.22 -4.47
CA ALA A 36 -9.75 -1.89 -3.92
C ALA A 36 -9.48 -0.83 -5.00
N LEU A 37 -10.10 0.33 -4.88
CA LEU A 37 -9.95 1.40 -5.87
C LEU A 37 -8.53 1.93 -5.92
N MET A 38 -7.94 2.19 -4.78
CA MET A 38 -6.62 2.79 -4.65
C MET A 38 -5.90 2.24 -3.42
N SER A 39 -4.58 2.36 -3.44
CA SER A 39 -3.77 2.22 -2.23
C SER A 39 -2.73 3.33 -2.18
N TYR A 40 -2.45 3.81 -0.98
CA TYR A 40 -1.44 4.81 -0.73
C TYR A 40 -0.71 4.47 0.57
N GLY A 41 0.56 4.20 0.46
CA GLY A 41 1.35 3.82 1.62
C GLY A 41 2.82 3.59 1.30
N PRO A 42 3.63 3.33 2.33
CA PRO A 42 5.06 3.12 2.13
C PRO A 42 5.33 1.83 1.36
N PRO A 43 6.36 1.81 0.51
CA PRO A 43 6.75 0.62 -0.22
C PRO A 43 7.30 -0.45 0.75
N ARG A 44 6.57 -1.54 0.91
CA ARG A 44 6.90 -2.59 1.89
C ARG A 44 8.28 -3.19 1.68
N LEU A 45 8.64 -3.46 0.43
CA LEU A 45 9.92 -4.06 0.11
C LEU A 45 11.09 -3.16 0.52
N ALA A 46 10.99 -1.87 0.26
CA ALA A 46 11.99 -0.89 0.70
C ALA A 46 12.09 -0.81 2.22
N MET A 47 10.97 -0.95 2.93
CA MET A 47 10.95 -1.01 4.40
C MET A 47 11.67 -2.24 4.92
N TYR A 48 11.47 -3.42 4.32
CA TYR A 48 12.19 -4.63 4.69
C TYR A 48 13.69 -4.50 4.44
N HIS A 49 14.10 -3.90 3.33
CA HIS A 49 15.52 -3.64 3.07
C HIS A 49 16.15 -2.73 4.13
N ARG A 50 15.46 -1.66 4.51
CA ARG A 50 15.93 -0.77 5.60
C ARG A 50 16.03 -1.50 6.93
N THR A 51 15.05 -2.34 7.25
CA THR A 51 15.08 -3.17 8.46
C THR A 51 16.30 -4.09 8.44
N ALA A 52 16.61 -4.70 7.31
CA ALA A 52 17.79 -5.54 7.16
C ALA A 52 19.10 -4.76 7.38
N GLU A 53 19.18 -3.51 6.91
CA GLU A 53 20.33 -2.64 7.18
C GLU A 53 20.51 -2.38 8.67
N TYR A 54 19.43 -2.12 9.42
CA TYR A 54 19.48 -1.96 10.87
C TYR A 54 19.93 -3.24 11.56
N VAL A 55 19.40 -4.39 11.17
CA VAL A 55 19.82 -5.69 11.70
C VAL A 55 21.31 -5.89 11.47
N LYS A 56 21.81 -5.59 10.27
CA LYS A 56 23.24 -5.67 9.96
C LYS A 56 24.07 -4.77 10.87
N LYS A 57 23.67 -3.52 11.08
CA LYS A 57 24.38 -2.58 11.96
C LYS A 57 24.42 -3.09 13.40
N ILE A 58 23.33 -3.62 13.93
CA ILE A 58 23.26 -4.18 15.28
C ILE A 58 24.16 -5.40 15.41
N LEU A 59 24.13 -6.31 14.44
CA LEU A 59 24.98 -7.51 14.44
C LEU A 59 26.47 -7.18 14.31
N THR A 60 26.83 -6.04 13.75
CA THR A 60 28.22 -5.57 13.62
C THR A 60 28.67 -4.66 14.75
N GLY A 61 27.87 -4.50 15.82
CA GLY A 61 28.24 -3.82 17.05
C GLY A 61 27.53 -2.51 17.37
N ALA A 62 26.68 -2.00 16.49
CA ALA A 62 25.91 -0.81 16.81
C ALA A 62 24.85 -1.09 17.88
N LYS A 63 24.66 -0.15 18.80
CA LYS A 63 23.63 -0.26 19.82
C LYS A 63 22.29 0.25 19.27
N PRO A 64 21.18 -0.47 19.51
CA PRO A 64 19.87 -0.01 19.05
C PRO A 64 19.50 1.41 19.49
N ALA A 65 19.93 1.81 20.70
CA ALA A 65 19.69 3.16 21.22
C ALA A 65 20.40 4.26 20.45
N ASP A 66 21.48 3.94 19.75
CA ASP A 66 22.27 4.89 18.96
C ASP A 66 21.77 5.01 17.51
N LEU A 67 20.84 4.15 17.11
CA LEU A 67 20.26 4.18 15.77
C LEU A 67 19.05 5.13 15.73
N PRO A 68 18.98 6.02 14.73
CA PRO A 68 17.86 6.95 14.62
C PRO A 68 16.57 6.21 14.26
N VAL A 69 15.47 6.64 14.85
CA VAL A 69 14.14 6.22 14.41
C VAL A 69 13.87 6.84 13.05
N GLN A 70 13.63 6.01 12.05
CA GLN A 70 13.34 6.45 10.69
C GLN A 70 11.87 6.24 10.34
N GLN A 71 11.27 7.27 9.76
CA GLN A 71 9.96 7.15 9.14
C GLN A 71 10.11 6.94 7.64
N PRO A 72 9.21 6.18 7.00
CA PRO A 72 9.19 6.09 5.54
C PRO A 72 9.00 7.49 4.94
N THR A 73 9.88 7.88 4.02
CA THR A 73 9.82 9.18 3.33
C THR A 73 9.12 9.08 1.97
N GLN A 74 8.92 7.85 1.48
CA GLN A 74 8.30 7.58 0.20
C GLN A 74 6.98 6.86 0.41
N ALA A 75 5.98 7.23 -0.37
CA ALA A 75 4.72 6.52 -0.45
C ALA A 75 4.43 6.19 -1.91
N GLU A 76 3.90 4.99 -2.13
CA GLU A 76 3.49 4.53 -3.45
C GLU A 76 1.97 4.64 -3.58
N LEU A 77 1.53 5.18 -4.70
CA LEU A 77 0.13 5.24 -5.09
C LEU A 77 -0.14 4.16 -6.14
N SER A 78 -1.08 3.28 -5.86
CA SER A 78 -1.60 2.31 -6.83
C SER A 78 -3.07 2.56 -7.07
N THR A 79 -3.50 2.40 -8.30
CA THR A 79 -4.90 2.59 -8.70
C THR A 79 -5.40 1.40 -9.50
N ASN A 80 -6.70 1.10 -9.39
CA ASN A 80 -7.34 0.04 -10.15
C ASN A 80 -8.43 0.63 -11.04
N LEU A 81 -8.14 0.74 -12.33
CA LEU A 81 -9.08 1.28 -13.31
C LEU A 81 -10.27 0.36 -13.57
N ARG A 82 -10.13 -0.94 -13.39
CA ARG A 82 -11.28 -1.88 -13.49
C ARG A 82 -12.31 -1.56 -12.43
N THR A 83 -11.85 -1.38 -11.20
CA THR A 83 -12.72 -1.02 -10.08
C THR A 83 -13.33 0.37 -10.28
N ALA A 84 -12.55 1.32 -10.76
CA ALA A 84 -13.06 2.65 -11.09
C ALA A 84 -14.19 2.58 -12.12
N ARG A 85 -14.01 1.82 -13.18
CA ARG A 85 -15.05 1.62 -14.21
C ARG A 85 -16.29 0.95 -13.62
N ALA A 86 -16.12 -0.09 -12.82
CA ALA A 86 -17.22 -0.80 -12.18
C ALA A 86 -18.02 0.09 -11.22
N LEU A 87 -17.35 1.05 -10.57
CA LEU A 87 -17.99 2.03 -9.69
C LEU A 87 -18.54 3.26 -10.43
N GLY A 88 -18.23 3.42 -11.72
CA GLY A 88 -18.59 4.62 -12.46
C GLY A 88 -17.78 5.85 -12.06
N ILE A 89 -16.60 5.66 -11.52
CA ILE A 89 -15.70 6.73 -11.06
C ILE A 89 -14.62 6.98 -12.12
N THR A 90 -14.39 8.25 -12.44
CA THR A 90 -13.28 8.68 -13.28
C THR A 90 -12.13 9.16 -12.40
N ILE A 91 -10.97 8.50 -12.49
CA ILE A 91 -9.77 8.93 -11.78
C ILE A 91 -9.13 10.06 -12.59
N PRO A 92 -8.88 11.24 -11.99
CA PRO A 92 -8.26 12.36 -12.69
C PRO A 92 -6.87 12.02 -13.25
N ASP A 93 -6.54 12.56 -14.41
CA ASP A 93 -5.24 12.34 -15.06
C ASP A 93 -4.06 12.73 -14.17
N ALA A 94 -4.22 13.79 -13.37
CA ALA A 94 -3.19 14.22 -12.42
C ALA A 94 -2.90 13.16 -11.35
N VAL A 95 -3.89 12.38 -10.95
CA VAL A 95 -3.73 11.27 -10.01
C VAL A 95 -3.07 10.09 -10.70
N LEU A 96 -3.50 9.76 -11.92
CA LEU A 96 -2.91 8.68 -12.71
C LEU A 96 -1.43 8.95 -13.03
N ALA A 97 -1.07 10.20 -13.29
CA ALA A 97 0.30 10.59 -13.54
C ALA A 97 1.23 10.40 -12.33
N ARG A 98 0.68 10.42 -11.12
CA ARG A 98 1.43 10.19 -9.87
C ARG A 98 1.43 8.72 -9.45
N ALA A 99 0.60 7.90 -10.02
CA ALA A 99 0.52 6.49 -9.66
C ALA A 99 1.75 5.75 -10.16
N GLU A 100 2.43 5.06 -9.27
CA GLU A 100 3.53 4.15 -9.60
C GLU A 100 3.00 2.89 -10.27
N ARG A 101 1.76 2.55 -10.01
CA ARG A 101 1.13 1.35 -10.53
C ARG A 101 -0.33 1.61 -10.87
N VAL A 102 -0.70 1.24 -12.08
CA VAL A 102 -2.08 1.33 -12.57
C VAL A 102 -2.51 -0.05 -13.07
N ILE A 103 -3.59 -0.57 -12.50
CA ILE A 103 -4.23 -1.82 -12.93
C ILE A 103 -5.34 -1.47 -13.94
N GLU A 104 -5.22 -1.97 -15.13
CA GLU A 104 -6.17 -1.71 -16.22
C GLU A 104 -7.24 -2.80 -16.39
#